data_3164e3bfc7c41584d12b528c43cdc8ff
#
_entry.id   3164e3bfc7c41584d12b528c43cdc8ff
#
_cell.length_a   1.000
_cell.length_b   1.000
_cell.length_c   1.000
_cell.angle_alpha   90.00
_cell.angle_beta   90.00
_cell.angle_gamma   90.00
#
_symmetry.space_group_name_H-M   'P 1'
#
loop_
_entity.id
_entity.type
_entity.pdbx_description
1 polymer ?
#
loop_
_entity_poly.entity_id
_entity_poly.type
_entity_poly.pdbx_seq_one_letter_code
_entity_poly.pdbx_strand_id
1 'polypeptide(L)'
;MDEIALRQSIPDSVLPYPKGFRNRSKYVLWKAIYPVHGTGRDVLLSLGILHHEGRQNYLMGHLAPDRSMEDFVKYLAAQGFLNHFVALKDDDEIVSVRRVVDFEHQYHLRVFKSGEVRGHFEYTPESHPKWHMKKVGQEARRADFLEMLGDWIVPASEDVLSQETQPPSVTRILGRNPF
;
A
#
# COMPACT_ATOMS: atom_id res chain seq x y z
N MET A 1 -0.16 -1.49 -22.51
CA MET A 1 -1.16 -0.48 -22.02
C MET A 1 -0.38 0.63 -21.35
N ASP A 2 -0.83 1.88 -21.51
CA ASP A 2 -0.25 3.02 -20.78
C ASP A 2 -0.50 2.86 -19.28
N GLU A 3 0.47 3.28 -18.44
CA GLU A 3 0.41 3.21 -16.98
C GLU A 3 -0.84 3.90 -16.41
N ILE A 4 -1.24 5.02 -17.01
CA ILE A 4 -2.45 5.76 -16.62
C ILE A 4 -3.70 4.91 -16.89
N ALA A 5 -3.78 4.30 -18.08
CA ALA A 5 -4.89 3.43 -18.45
C ALA A 5 -4.98 2.19 -17.53
N LEU A 6 -3.83 1.64 -17.15
CA LEU A 6 -3.77 0.51 -16.24
C LEU A 6 -4.33 0.86 -14.84
N ARG A 7 -3.93 2.02 -14.32
CA ARG A 7 -4.47 2.51 -13.03
C ARG A 7 -5.98 2.76 -13.08
N GLN A 8 -6.48 3.29 -14.19
CA GLN A 8 -7.89 3.59 -14.39
C GLN A 8 -8.75 2.34 -14.61
N SER A 9 -8.15 1.23 -14.98
CA SER A 9 -8.86 -0.04 -15.18
C SER A 9 -9.29 -0.72 -13.88
N ILE A 10 -8.74 -0.31 -12.72
CA ILE A 10 -9.04 -0.88 -11.41
C ILE A 10 -10.13 -0.04 -10.73
N PRO A 11 -11.28 -0.62 -10.40
CA PRO A 11 -12.32 0.09 -9.66
C PRO A 11 -11.83 0.57 -8.29
N ASP A 12 -12.36 1.69 -7.82
CA ASP A 12 -12.08 2.16 -6.48
C ASP A 12 -12.62 1.22 -5.41
N SER A 13 -11.84 1.03 -4.36
CA SER A 13 -12.24 0.18 -3.24
C SER A 13 -13.35 0.83 -2.43
N VAL A 14 -14.33 0.01 -2.06
CA VAL A 14 -15.46 0.42 -1.21
C VAL A 14 -15.35 -0.27 0.14
N LEU A 15 -15.42 0.53 1.21
CA LEU A 15 -15.45 -0.02 2.56
C LEU A 15 -16.83 -0.59 2.89
N PRO A 16 -16.90 -1.74 3.57
CA PRO A 16 -18.15 -2.25 4.09
C PRO A 16 -18.70 -1.33 5.18
N TYR A 17 -20.03 -1.23 5.27
CA TYR A 17 -20.67 -0.46 6.32
C TYR A 17 -20.37 -1.05 7.70
N PRO A 18 -19.77 -0.30 8.63
CA PRO A 18 -19.28 -0.86 9.87
C PRO A 18 -20.38 -1.10 10.91
N LYS A 19 -20.09 -2.04 11.79
CA LYS A 19 -20.84 -2.24 13.03
C LYS A 19 -20.37 -1.22 14.09
N GLY A 20 -21.28 -0.79 14.95
CA GLY A 20 -20.98 0.10 16.07
C GLY A 20 -20.96 1.60 15.71
N PHE A 21 -21.41 2.43 16.64
CA PHE A 21 -21.64 3.86 16.45
C PHE A 21 -20.36 4.63 16.04
N ARG A 22 -19.25 4.37 16.74
CA ARG A 22 -17.96 5.06 16.50
C ARG A 22 -17.46 4.86 15.06
N ASN A 23 -17.52 3.63 14.55
CA ASN A 23 -17.06 3.34 13.19
C ASN A 23 -18.04 3.85 12.14
N ARG A 24 -19.35 3.86 12.43
CA ARG A 24 -20.35 4.47 11.57
C ARG A 24 -20.12 5.97 11.39
N SER A 25 -19.79 6.68 12.47
CA SER A 25 -19.48 8.11 12.39
C SER A 25 -18.25 8.38 11.52
N LYS A 26 -17.19 7.58 11.66
CA LYS A 26 -16.00 7.65 10.79
C LYS A 26 -16.35 7.35 9.33
N TYR A 27 -17.14 6.31 9.08
CA TYR A 27 -17.57 5.95 7.75
C TYR A 27 -18.32 7.07 7.03
N VAL A 28 -19.29 7.70 7.73
CA VAL A 28 -20.04 8.83 7.18
C VAL A 28 -19.12 10.02 6.90
N LEU A 29 -18.22 10.33 7.83
CA LEU A 29 -17.22 11.41 7.65
C LEU A 29 -16.35 11.15 6.42
N TRP A 30 -15.81 9.94 6.27
CA TRP A 30 -14.99 9.61 5.11
C TRP A 30 -15.75 9.65 3.79
N LYS A 31 -17.02 9.21 3.76
CA LYS A 31 -17.86 9.37 2.58
C LYS A 31 -18.00 10.82 2.14
N ALA A 32 -18.07 11.77 3.08
CA ALA A 32 -18.10 13.19 2.78
C ALA A 32 -16.73 13.73 2.31
N ILE A 33 -15.63 13.15 2.79
CA ILE A 33 -14.26 13.57 2.44
C ILE A 33 -13.80 13.00 1.09
N TYR A 34 -14.20 11.79 0.72
CA TYR A 34 -13.72 11.11 -0.49
C TYR A 34 -13.75 11.96 -1.77
N PRO A 35 -14.79 12.72 -2.09
CA PRO A 35 -14.81 13.51 -3.32
C PRO A 35 -13.69 14.56 -3.42
N VAL A 36 -13.18 15.01 -2.28
CA VAL A 36 -12.15 16.06 -2.21
C VAL A 36 -10.79 15.55 -1.72
N HIS A 37 -10.73 14.29 -1.30
CA HIS A 37 -9.51 13.70 -0.69
C HIS A 37 -8.31 13.79 -1.62
N GLY A 38 -8.46 13.39 -2.89
CA GLY A 38 -7.36 13.42 -3.87
C GLY A 38 -6.78 14.82 -4.04
N THR A 39 -7.63 15.81 -4.32
CA THR A 39 -7.22 17.19 -4.48
C THR A 39 -6.59 17.75 -3.19
N GLY A 40 -7.20 17.48 -2.04
CA GLY A 40 -6.66 17.91 -0.75
C GLY A 40 -5.28 17.33 -0.46
N ARG A 41 -5.10 16.04 -0.71
CA ARG A 41 -3.79 15.35 -0.60
C ARG A 41 -2.74 15.98 -1.51
N ASP A 42 -3.08 16.17 -2.79
CA ASP A 42 -2.14 16.71 -3.79
C ASP A 42 -1.71 18.15 -3.45
N VAL A 43 -2.61 18.96 -2.91
CA VAL A 43 -2.28 20.27 -2.36
C VAL A 43 -1.35 20.17 -1.16
N LEU A 44 -1.60 19.26 -0.22
CA LEU A 44 -0.77 19.09 0.97
C LEU A 44 0.64 18.56 0.60
N LEU A 45 0.76 17.71 -0.42
CA LEU A 45 2.05 17.27 -0.98
C LEU A 45 2.79 18.45 -1.62
N SER A 46 2.11 19.26 -2.44
CA SER A 46 2.72 20.43 -3.11
C SER A 46 3.22 21.50 -2.13
N LEU A 47 2.58 21.60 -0.96
CA LEU A 47 2.99 22.49 0.13
C LEU A 47 4.08 21.89 1.04
N GLY A 48 4.52 20.66 0.80
CA GLY A 48 5.50 19.97 1.64
C GLY A 48 4.99 19.63 3.05
N ILE A 49 3.66 19.63 3.26
CA ILE A 49 3.03 19.25 4.53
C ILE A 49 2.94 17.72 4.65
N LEU A 50 2.67 17.06 3.52
CA LEU A 50 2.78 15.62 3.39
C LEU A 50 4.03 15.27 2.62
N HIS A 51 4.65 14.14 2.98
CA HIS A 51 5.82 13.61 2.31
C HIS A 51 5.56 12.14 1.97
N HIS A 52 6.15 11.69 0.85
CA HIS A 52 6.21 10.27 0.54
C HIS A 52 7.19 9.60 1.52
N GLU A 53 6.73 8.60 2.24
CA GLU A 53 7.55 7.90 3.25
C GLU A 53 8.44 6.80 2.65
N GLY A 54 8.44 6.66 1.33
CA GLY A 54 9.23 5.66 0.62
C GLY A 54 8.64 4.24 0.69
N ARG A 55 9.47 3.25 0.39
CA ARG A 55 9.07 1.83 0.30
C ARG A 55 9.07 1.17 1.66
N GLN A 56 8.11 1.50 2.51
CA GLN A 56 8.00 0.93 3.87
C GLN A 56 7.34 -0.44 3.93
N ASN A 57 6.65 -0.87 2.87
CA ASN A 57 5.95 -2.15 2.83
C ASN A 57 6.94 -3.30 2.64
N TYR A 58 6.64 -4.45 3.24
CA TYR A 58 7.47 -5.64 3.11
C TYR A 58 7.50 -6.15 1.66
N LEU A 59 8.69 -6.51 1.20
CA LEU A 59 8.89 -7.14 -0.09
C LEU A 59 8.24 -8.53 -0.10
N MET A 60 7.32 -8.76 -1.03
CA MET A 60 6.74 -10.09 -1.29
C MET A 60 7.57 -10.86 -2.31
N GLY A 61 8.04 -10.18 -3.35
CA GLY A 61 8.80 -10.74 -4.44
C GLY A 61 8.78 -9.84 -5.66
N HIS A 62 9.02 -10.44 -6.81
CA HIS A 62 8.97 -9.78 -8.11
C HIS A 62 7.99 -10.50 -9.03
N LEU A 63 7.35 -9.76 -9.92
CA LEU A 63 6.51 -10.32 -10.98
C LEU A 63 7.29 -11.41 -11.72
N ALA A 64 6.67 -12.56 -11.95
CA ALA A 64 7.30 -13.66 -12.65
C ALA A 64 7.65 -13.24 -14.10
N PRO A 65 8.81 -13.66 -14.65
CA PRO A 65 9.33 -13.17 -15.93
C PRO A 65 8.43 -13.43 -17.14
N ASP A 66 7.59 -14.43 -17.07
CA ASP A 66 6.63 -14.85 -18.11
C ASP A 66 5.26 -14.18 -17.97
N ARG A 67 5.07 -13.31 -16.98
CA ARG A 67 3.81 -12.62 -16.70
C ARG A 67 3.86 -11.16 -17.10
N SER A 68 2.77 -10.68 -17.71
CA SER A 68 2.63 -9.26 -18.01
C SER A 68 2.10 -8.48 -16.81
N MET A 69 2.55 -7.24 -16.66
CA MET A 69 2.04 -6.34 -15.61
C MET A 69 0.52 -6.11 -15.76
N GLU A 70 0.03 -6.02 -16.98
CA GLU A 70 -1.38 -5.81 -17.27
C GLU A 70 -2.24 -6.99 -16.79
N ASP A 71 -1.82 -8.22 -17.08
CA ASP A 71 -2.55 -9.41 -16.66
C ASP A 71 -2.46 -9.62 -15.16
N PHE A 72 -1.31 -9.27 -14.55
CA PHE A 72 -1.16 -9.29 -13.10
C PHE A 72 -2.13 -8.34 -12.40
N VAL A 73 -2.29 -7.12 -12.91
CA VAL A 73 -3.25 -6.15 -12.35
C VAL A 73 -4.69 -6.63 -12.51
N LYS A 74 -5.04 -7.23 -13.65
CA LYS A 74 -6.36 -7.87 -13.84
C LYS A 74 -6.58 -9.02 -12.87
N TYR A 75 -5.54 -9.84 -12.66
CA TYR A 75 -5.58 -10.92 -11.68
C TYR A 75 -5.83 -10.39 -10.27
N LEU A 76 -5.09 -9.36 -9.84
CA LEU A 76 -5.28 -8.73 -8.53
C LEU A 76 -6.72 -8.21 -8.35
N ALA A 77 -7.27 -7.57 -9.38
CA ALA A 77 -8.66 -7.11 -9.35
C ALA A 77 -9.65 -8.28 -9.20
N ALA A 78 -9.41 -9.40 -9.89
CA ALA A 78 -10.21 -10.62 -9.75
C ALA A 78 -10.11 -11.25 -8.35
N GLN A 79 -8.96 -11.08 -7.67
CA GLN A 79 -8.77 -11.48 -6.26
C GLN A 79 -9.38 -10.49 -5.26
N GLY A 80 -10.05 -9.44 -5.73
CA GLY A 80 -10.69 -8.43 -4.89
C GLY A 80 -9.76 -7.32 -4.40
N PHE A 81 -8.56 -7.19 -4.98
CA PHE A 81 -7.72 -6.04 -4.79
C PHE A 81 -8.18 -4.89 -5.67
N LEU A 82 -8.70 -3.85 -5.07
CA LEU A 82 -9.23 -2.67 -5.72
C LEU A 82 -8.35 -1.45 -5.49
N ASN A 83 -8.51 -0.39 -6.28
CA ASN A 83 -7.70 0.81 -6.19
C ASN A 83 -7.74 1.41 -4.77
N HIS A 84 -6.55 1.64 -4.21
CA HIS A 84 -6.38 2.30 -2.91
C HIS A 84 -6.19 3.80 -3.11
N PHE A 85 -7.26 4.48 -3.51
CA PHE A 85 -7.22 5.89 -3.90
C PHE A 85 -6.83 6.86 -2.77
N VAL A 86 -6.92 6.45 -1.50
CA VAL A 86 -6.49 7.26 -0.35
C VAL A 86 -5.00 7.10 -0.03
N ALA A 87 -4.30 6.11 -0.58
CA ALA A 87 -2.88 5.92 -0.35
C ALA A 87 -2.02 7.01 -0.99
N LEU A 88 -0.89 7.30 -0.36
CA LEU A 88 0.22 8.02 -0.99
C LEU A 88 0.94 7.06 -1.92
N LYS A 89 1.27 7.52 -3.13
CA LYS A 89 1.98 6.71 -4.14
C LYS A 89 3.38 7.25 -4.35
N ASP A 90 4.34 6.35 -4.50
CA ASP A 90 5.69 6.71 -4.92
C ASP A 90 5.76 6.92 -6.45
N ASP A 91 6.77 7.62 -6.94
CA ASP A 91 6.91 8.00 -8.36
C ASP A 91 7.05 6.80 -9.30
N ASP A 92 7.67 5.71 -8.83
CA ASP A 92 7.87 4.48 -9.58
C ASP A 92 6.80 3.40 -9.30
N GLU A 93 5.77 3.73 -8.53
CA GLU A 93 4.65 2.85 -8.22
C GLU A 93 3.60 2.88 -9.33
N ILE A 94 3.39 1.73 -9.97
CA ILE A 94 2.37 1.60 -11.01
C ILE A 94 0.98 1.60 -10.39
N VAL A 95 0.73 0.71 -9.43
CA VAL A 95 -0.57 0.60 -8.76
C VAL A 95 -0.40 0.45 -7.27
N SER A 96 -1.34 1.05 -6.53
CA SER A 96 -1.59 0.83 -5.12
C SER A 96 -2.99 0.25 -4.98
N VAL A 97 -3.09 -0.97 -4.49
CA VAL A 97 -4.36 -1.68 -4.38
C VAL A 97 -4.57 -2.21 -2.98
N ARG A 98 -5.82 -2.34 -2.58
CA ARG A 98 -6.19 -2.93 -1.30
C ARG A 98 -7.30 -3.96 -1.45
N ARG A 99 -7.22 -5.00 -0.65
CA ARG A 99 -8.32 -5.95 -0.41
C ARG A 99 -8.83 -5.71 1.00
N VAL A 100 -10.01 -5.14 1.08
CA VAL A 100 -10.65 -4.82 2.35
C VAL A 100 -11.21 -6.09 2.97
N VAL A 101 -10.83 -6.39 4.22
CA VAL A 101 -11.36 -7.52 5.00
C VAL A 101 -12.62 -7.09 5.74
N ASP A 102 -12.53 -5.95 6.44
CA ASP A 102 -13.64 -5.31 7.14
C ASP A 102 -13.40 -3.79 7.18
N PHE A 103 -14.21 -3.04 7.93
CA PHE A 103 -14.02 -1.59 8.05
C PHE A 103 -12.67 -1.20 8.69
N GLU A 104 -12.11 -2.06 9.51
CA GLU A 104 -10.89 -1.75 10.26
C GLU A 104 -9.62 -2.29 9.62
N HIS A 105 -9.70 -3.38 8.81
CA HIS A 105 -8.53 -4.10 8.32
C HIS A 105 -8.52 -4.28 6.81
N GLN A 106 -7.32 -4.25 6.25
CA GLN A 106 -7.08 -4.46 4.83
C GLN A 106 -5.72 -5.12 4.56
N TYR A 107 -5.63 -5.82 3.44
CA TYR A 107 -4.38 -6.13 2.77
C TYR A 107 -4.07 -4.97 1.82
N HIS A 108 -2.92 -4.34 1.97
CA HIS A 108 -2.43 -3.30 1.06
C HIS A 108 -1.27 -3.86 0.23
N LEU A 109 -1.34 -3.70 -1.08
CA LEU A 109 -0.34 -4.21 -2.02
C LEU A 109 0.04 -3.10 -2.98
N ARG A 110 1.35 -2.99 -3.23
CA ARG A 110 1.97 -2.01 -4.12
C ARG A 110 2.79 -2.72 -5.17
N VAL A 111 2.67 -2.29 -6.42
CA VAL A 111 3.40 -2.84 -7.56
C VAL A 111 4.18 -1.74 -8.22
N PHE A 112 5.47 -1.97 -8.44
CA PHE A 112 6.43 -1.01 -8.93
C PHE A 112 6.83 -1.30 -10.39
N LYS A 113 7.36 -0.28 -11.09
CA LYS A 113 7.85 -0.39 -12.49
C LYS A 113 8.91 -1.46 -12.69
N SER A 114 9.69 -1.72 -11.65
CA SER A 114 10.70 -2.79 -11.62
C SER A 114 10.12 -4.21 -11.60
N GLY A 115 8.79 -4.36 -11.47
CA GLY A 115 8.15 -5.64 -11.19
C GLY A 115 8.14 -6.02 -9.70
N GLU A 116 8.72 -5.19 -8.84
CA GLU A 116 8.71 -5.40 -7.41
C GLU A 116 7.29 -5.33 -6.84
N VAL A 117 6.95 -6.27 -5.99
CA VAL A 117 5.64 -6.37 -5.33
C VAL A 117 5.86 -6.31 -3.82
N ARG A 118 5.26 -5.30 -3.18
CA ARG A 118 5.31 -5.07 -1.74
C ARG A 118 3.92 -5.07 -1.14
N GLY A 119 3.80 -5.53 0.08
CA GLY A 119 2.50 -5.57 0.74
C GLY A 119 2.59 -5.64 2.25
N HIS A 120 1.53 -5.25 2.90
CA HIS A 120 1.35 -5.43 4.33
C HIS A 120 -0.12 -5.52 4.71
N PHE A 121 -0.38 -6.16 5.84
CA PHE A 121 -1.69 -6.17 6.45
C PHE A 121 -1.75 -5.03 7.48
N GLU A 122 -2.76 -4.18 7.36
CA GLU A 122 -2.84 -2.94 8.14
C GLU A 122 -4.27 -2.57 8.54
N TYR A 123 -4.40 -1.60 9.41
CA TYR A 123 -5.67 -0.91 9.61
C TYR A 123 -5.99 -0.04 8.40
N THR A 124 -7.29 0.03 8.05
CA THR A 124 -7.70 0.99 7.02
C THR A 124 -7.42 2.42 7.48
N PRO A 125 -6.95 3.33 6.60
CA PRO A 125 -6.76 4.74 6.91
C PRO A 125 -8.04 5.39 7.48
N GLU A 126 -9.19 4.92 7.02
CA GLU A 126 -10.49 5.41 7.44
C GLU A 126 -10.83 5.06 8.89
N SER A 127 -10.41 3.89 9.34
CA SER A 127 -10.64 3.48 10.72
C SER A 127 -9.60 4.07 11.69
N HIS A 128 -8.34 4.13 11.25
CA HIS A 128 -7.19 4.54 12.06
C HIS A 128 -6.24 5.49 11.31
N PRO A 129 -6.61 6.73 11.03
CA PRO A 129 -5.83 7.62 10.15
C PRO A 129 -4.41 7.92 10.64
N LYS A 130 -4.15 7.82 11.95
CA LYS A 130 -2.81 8.07 12.54
C LYS A 130 -1.98 6.81 12.77
N TRP A 131 -2.59 5.64 12.73
CA TRP A 131 -1.96 4.41 13.24
C TRP A 131 -2.08 3.23 12.28
N HIS A 132 -2.57 3.45 11.07
CA HIS A 132 -2.82 2.36 10.13
C HIS A 132 -1.58 1.50 9.87
N MET A 133 -0.39 2.08 9.87
CA MET A 133 0.85 1.34 9.58
C MET A 133 1.53 0.67 10.79
N LYS A 134 1.13 0.96 12.03
CA LYS A 134 2.02 0.68 13.19
C LYS A 134 1.70 -0.55 14.04
N LYS A 135 0.56 -1.26 13.87
CA LYS A 135 0.12 -2.19 14.93
C LYS A 135 -0.52 -3.51 14.51
N VAL A 136 -0.62 -3.83 13.25
CA VAL A 136 -1.15 -5.14 12.86
C VAL A 136 0.02 -6.02 12.46
N GLY A 137 0.24 -7.12 13.15
CA GLY A 137 1.39 -8.03 12.97
C GLY A 137 1.64 -8.41 11.51
N GLN A 138 2.37 -7.56 10.83
CA GLN A 138 2.55 -7.57 9.37
C GLN A 138 3.27 -8.83 8.92
N GLU A 139 4.25 -9.28 9.70
CA GLU A 139 5.03 -10.49 9.43
C GLU A 139 4.14 -11.74 9.43
N ALA A 140 3.13 -11.78 10.29
CA ALA A 140 2.23 -12.92 10.40
C ALA A 140 1.33 -13.14 9.16
N ARG A 141 1.28 -12.16 8.23
CA ARG A 141 0.40 -12.19 7.05
C ARG A 141 1.13 -12.41 5.72
N ARG A 142 2.46 -12.55 5.74
CA ARG A 142 3.23 -12.81 4.51
C ARG A 142 2.75 -14.08 3.79
N ALA A 143 2.47 -15.14 4.52
CA ALA A 143 1.97 -16.38 3.96
C ALA A 143 0.64 -16.18 3.24
N ASP A 144 -0.28 -15.41 3.83
CA ASP A 144 -1.57 -15.08 3.21
C ASP A 144 -1.37 -14.33 1.87
N PHE A 145 -0.40 -13.38 1.81
CA PHE A 145 -0.07 -12.69 0.56
C PHE A 145 0.49 -13.66 -0.48
N LEU A 146 1.43 -14.52 -0.12
CA LEU A 146 2.03 -15.46 -1.05
C LEU A 146 1.00 -16.45 -1.58
N GLU A 147 0.07 -16.90 -0.76
CA GLU A 147 -1.06 -17.72 -1.18
C GLU A 147 -1.95 -16.98 -2.19
N MET A 148 -2.31 -15.71 -1.92
CA MET A 148 -3.13 -14.89 -2.81
C MET A 148 -2.41 -14.56 -4.13
N LEU A 149 -1.10 -14.39 -4.12
CA LEU A 149 -0.31 -14.01 -5.30
C LEU A 149 0.09 -15.23 -6.14
N GLY A 150 0.22 -16.40 -5.52
CA GLY A 150 0.49 -17.67 -6.22
C GLY A 150 1.74 -17.61 -7.11
N ASP A 151 1.61 -18.13 -8.31
CA ASP A 151 2.66 -18.21 -9.34
C ASP A 151 2.85 -16.90 -10.15
N TRP A 152 2.13 -15.84 -9.79
CA TRP A 152 2.30 -14.52 -10.42
C TRP A 152 3.58 -13.82 -10.00
N ILE A 153 4.16 -14.21 -8.87
CA ILE A 153 5.41 -13.64 -8.39
C ILE A 153 6.45 -14.71 -8.10
N VAL A 154 7.72 -14.34 -8.25
CA VAL A 154 8.84 -15.06 -7.66
C VAL A 154 9.06 -14.51 -6.25
N PRO A 155 8.79 -15.27 -5.19
CA PRO A 155 8.92 -14.77 -3.82
C PRO A 155 10.35 -14.31 -3.50
N ALA A 156 10.47 -13.25 -2.71
CA ALA A 156 11.77 -12.82 -2.20
C ALA A 156 12.35 -13.87 -1.26
N SER A 157 13.65 -14.13 -1.39
CA SER A 157 14.36 -15.06 -0.51
C SER A 157 14.47 -14.53 0.92
N GLU A 158 14.62 -15.42 1.90
CA GLU A 158 14.76 -15.04 3.31
C GLU A 158 15.99 -14.16 3.57
N ASP A 159 17.05 -14.37 2.79
CA ASP A 159 18.27 -13.54 2.90
C ASP A 159 17.99 -12.07 2.56
N VAL A 160 17.19 -11.81 1.53
CA VAL A 160 16.79 -10.45 1.14
C VAL A 160 15.87 -9.84 2.20
N LEU A 161 14.96 -10.61 2.75
CA LEU A 161 14.03 -10.15 3.81
C LEU A 161 14.78 -9.79 5.10
N SER A 162 15.80 -10.56 5.46
CA SER A 162 16.61 -10.29 6.65
C SER A 162 17.40 -8.98 6.53
N GLN A 163 17.79 -8.59 5.33
CA GLN A 163 18.46 -7.32 5.07
C GLN A 163 17.49 -6.12 5.16
N GLU A 164 16.23 -6.28 4.76
CA GLU A 164 15.22 -5.22 4.86
C GLU A 164 14.77 -4.93 6.29
N THR A 165 14.79 -5.93 7.16
CA THR A 165 14.42 -5.77 8.58
C THR A 165 15.49 -5.08 9.41
N GLN A 166 16.71 -4.90 8.88
CA GLN A 166 17.71 -4.07 9.54
C GLN A 166 17.35 -2.58 9.36
N PRO A 167 17.18 -1.83 10.46
CA PRO A 167 16.99 -0.39 10.34
C PRO A 167 18.19 0.17 9.59
N PRO A 168 17.98 1.15 8.67
CA PRO A 168 19.08 1.77 7.97
C PRO A 168 20.12 2.19 9.02
N SER A 169 21.35 1.71 8.86
CA SER A 169 22.45 2.09 9.73
C SER A 169 22.55 3.61 9.69
N VAL A 170 22.09 4.23 10.76
CA VAL A 170 22.27 5.68 10.97
C VAL A 170 23.76 5.89 11.10
N THR A 171 24.43 6.07 9.98
CA THR A 171 25.75 6.66 9.95
C THR A 171 25.55 8.09 10.44
N ARG A 172 25.60 8.26 11.76
CA ARG A 172 25.70 9.56 12.40
C ARG A 172 26.95 10.21 11.83
N ILE A 173 26.76 11.00 10.79
CA ILE A 173 27.75 11.98 10.40
C ILE A 173 27.81 12.95 11.58
N LEU A 174 28.70 12.67 12.50
CA LEU A 174 29.14 13.66 13.49
C LEU A 174 29.82 14.77 12.70
N GLY A 175 29.01 15.66 12.14
CA GLY A 175 29.46 16.96 11.68
C GLY A 175 30.05 17.68 12.89
N ARG A 176 31.36 17.78 12.90
CA ARG A 176 32.09 18.68 13.77
C ARG A 176 31.48 20.06 13.67
N ASN A 177 30.96 20.55 14.76
CA ASN A 177 30.70 21.96 14.95
C ASN A 177 32.04 22.63 15.26
N PRO A 178 32.58 23.50 14.42
CA PRO A 178 33.60 24.45 14.84
C PRO A 178 32.90 25.74 15.23
N PHE A 179 33.16 26.14 16.48
CA PHE A 179 32.81 27.37 17.20
C PHE A 179 31.53 27.39 17.97
#